data_a790725d89ec4729aa6be950b06132c0
#
_entry.id   a790725d89ec4729aa6be950b06132c0
#
_cell.length_a   1.000
_cell.length_b   1.000
_cell.length_c   1.000
_cell.angle_alpha   90.00
_cell.angle_beta   90.00
_cell.angle_gamma   90.00
#
_symmetry.space_group_name_H-M   'P 1'
#
loop_
_entity.id
_entity.type
_entity.pdbx_description
1 polymer ?
#
loop_
_entity_poly.entity_id
_entity_poly.type
_entity_poly.pdbx_seq_one_letter_code
_entity_poly.pdbx_strand_id
1 'polypeptide(L)'
;MSSIQDRVPSLSGTKTATFRADDVKKSQEFRKDYESKLNVVLAEDMPWEHSADGLIKHLVHHKMDTREMCVEAYMQFLKAGEKSGVHRHMWEEIIFVAEGSGYDLHWDLKWDCLEAFEWEWAAEPKAYSWKRGDYIYIPPFTNHQHVAGDHEDCRLIVMSNRIVKEMGFDWFDQVANAADFEAMKQNGGR
;
A
#
# COMPACT_ATOMS: atom_id res chain seq x y z
N MET A 1 33.98 -23.85 -27.03
CA MET A 1 33.96 -23.39 -25.63
C MET A 1 34.20 -24.60 -24.74
N SER A 2 35.15 -24.55 -23.80
CA SER A 2 35.37 -25.61 -22.83
C SER A 2 34.17 -25.77 -21.92
N SER A 3 33.82 -27.01 -21.53
CA SER A 3 32.73 -27.25 -20.58
C SER A 3 33.08 -26.72 -19.20
N ILE A 4 32.09 -26.56 -18.35
CA ILE A 4 32.30 -26.14 -16.93
C ILE A 4 33.18 -27.19 -16.22
N GLN A 5 32.99 -28.49 -16.52
CA GLN A 5 33.79 -29.60 -15.98
C GLN A 5 35.25 -29.56 -16.41
N ASP A 6 35.55 -29.10 -17.64
CA ASP A 6 36.93 -28.90 -18.09
C ASP A 6 37.66 -27.81 -17.30
N ARG A 7 36.93 -26.83 -16.84
CA ARG A 7 37.46 -25.67 -16.06
C ARG A 7 37.55 -25.93 -14.57
N VAL A 8 36.65 -26.75 -14.02
CA VAL A 8 36.58 -27.09 -12.59
C VAL A 8 36.28 -28.58 -12.41
N PRO A 9 37.28 -29.46 -12.65
CA PRO A 9 37.08 -30.91 -12.67
C PRO A 9 36.57 -31.52 -11.35
N SER A 10 36.76 -30.82 -10.23
CA SER A 10 36.31 -31.28 -8.91
C SER A 10 34.80 -31.06 -8.67
N LEU A 11 34.10 -30.34 -9.54
CA LEU A 11 32.66 -30.12 -9.40
C LEU A 11 31.86 -31.27 -10.00
N SER A 12 30.89 -31.76 -9.26
CA SER A 12 29.91 -32.72 -9.73
C SER A 12 28.67 -32.00 -10.31
N GLY A 13 28.04 -32.63 -11.29
CA GLY A 13 26.83 -32.17 -11.93
C GLY A 13 27.07 -31.58 -13.33
N THR A 14 26.08 -31.76 -14.20
CA THR A 14 26.12 -31.33 -15.61
C THR A 14 25.09 -30.25 -15.95
N LYS A 15 24.28 -29.83 -14.98
CA LYS A 15 23.25 -28.80 -15.21
C LYS A 15 23.92 -27.46 -15.35
N THR A 16 23.48 -26.70 -16.35
CA THR A 16 23.88 -25.33 -16.60
C THR A 16 22.65 -24.41 -16.46
N ALA A 17 22.87 -23.16 -16.11
CA ALA A 17 21.82 -22.16 -16.00
C ALA A 17 22.31 -20.81 -16.53
N THR A 18 21.38 -19.94 -16.86
CA THR A 18 21.62 -18.57 -17.33
C THR A 18 21.13 -17.52 -16.32
N PHE A 19 20.77 -17.93 -15.12
CA PHE A 19 20.09 -17.08 -14.12
C PHE A 19 20.74 -15.72 -13.94
N ARG A 20 22.06 -15.67 -13.82
CA ARG A 20 22.77 -14.40 -13.67
C ARG A 20 22.71 -13.52 -14.91
N ALA A 21 22.80 -14.13 -16.10
CA ALA A 21 22.68 -13.40 -17.36
C ALA A 21 21.26 -12.86 -17.55
N ASP A 22 20.26 -13.63 -17.16
CA ASP A 22 18.86 -13.24 -17.20
C ASP A 22 18.57 -12.08 -16.24
N ASP A 23 19.16 -12.08 -15.03
CA ASP A 23 19.07 -10.97 -14.07
C ASP A 23 19.68 -9.66 -14.63
N VAL A 24 20.85 -9.77 -15.27
CA VAL A 24 21.49 -8.62 -15.92
C VAL A 24 20.62 -8.08 -17.05
N LYS A 25 20.04 -8.95 -17.86
CA LYS A 25 19.12 -8.54 -18.93
C LYS A 25 17.88 -7.85 -18.39
N LYS A 26 17.22 -8.43 -17.38
CA LYS A 26 16.07 -7.80 -16.70
C LYS A 26 16.42 -6.42 -16.14
N SER A 27 17.58 -6.26 -15.52
CA SER A 27 18.03 -4.98 -14.99
C SER A 27 18.22 -3.92 -16.09
N GLN A 28 18.69 -4.32 -17.28
CA GLN A 28 18.81 -3.41 -18.42
C GLN A 28 17.46 -3.04 -19.03
N GLU A 29 16.55 -4.01 -19.11
CA GLU A 29 15.18 -3.80 -19.58
C GLU A 29 14.43 -2.85 -18.62
N PHE A 30 14.57 -3.07 -17.32
CA PHE A 30 14.00 -2.19 -16.29
C PHE A 30 14.45 -0.73 -16.44
N ARG A 31 15.74 -0.47 -16.71
CA ARG A 31 16.25 0.90 -16.92
C ARG A 31 15.57 1.59 -18.10
N LYS A 32 15.44 0.89 -19.22
CA LYS A 32 14.79 1.41 -20.42
C LYS A 32 13.33 1.71 -20.17
N ASP A 33 12.64 0.78 -19.52
CA ASP A 33 11.24 0.92 -19.16
C ASP A 33 11.05 2.12 -18.22
N TYR A 34 11.88 2.24 -17.18
CA TYR A 34 11.83 3.34 -16.22
C TYR A 34 12.02 4.72 -16.86
N GLU A 35 12.93 4.84 -17.83
CA GLU A 35 13.20 6.11 -18.52
C GLU A 35 12.01 6.57 -19.38
N SER A 36 11.20 5.64 -19.87
CA SER A 36 10.00 5.93 -20.68
C SER A 36 8.77 6.29 -19.85
N LYS A 37 8.77 6.03 -18.55
CA LYS A 37 7.63 6.22 -17.68
C LYS A 37 7.31 7.68 -17.38
N LEU A 38 6.05 7.94 -17.05
CA LEU A 38 5.53 9.28 -16.81
C LEU A 38 6.06 9.88 -15.49
N ASN A 39 6.47 11.14 -15.54
CA ASN A 39 6.73 11.96 -14.35
C ASN A 39 5.49 12.71 -13.86
N VAL A 40 4.51 12.88 -14.74
CA VAL A 40 3.26 13.59 -14.45
C VAL A 40 2.11 12.76 -15.00
N VAL A 41 1.13 12.49 -14.17
CA VAL A 41 -0.14 11.89 -14.55
C VAL A 41 -1.20 13.00 -14.51
N LEU A 42 -1.95 13.16 -15.59
CA LEU A 42 -3.02 14.15 -15.62
C LEU A 42 -4.19 13.70 -14.75
N ALA A 43 -4.94 14.65 -14.21
CA ALA A 43 -6.04 14.35 -13.28
C ALA A 43 -7.13 13.48 -13.92
N GLU A 44 -7.37 13.64 -15.23
CA GLU A 44 -8.32 12.85 -16.02
C GLU A 44 -7.86 11.40 -16.24
N ASP A 45 -6.56 11.13 -16.21
CA ASP A 45 -5.98 9.80 -16.40
C ASP A 45 -5.86 9.00 -15.09
N MET A 46 -6.12 9.62 -13.95
CA MET A 46 -6.11 8.98 -12.64
C MET A 46 -7.40 8.19 -12.41
N PRO A 47 -7.35 6.85 -12.32
CA PRO A 47 -8.56 6.04 -12.20
C PRO A 47 -9.17 6.07 -10.80
N TRP A 48 -10.50 5.98 -10.76
CA TRP A 48 -11.26 5.76 -9.53
C TRP A 48 -11.52 4.27 -9.32
N GLU A 49 -11.56 3.86 -8.07
CA GLU A 49 -11.89 2.51 -7.65
C GLU A 49 -12.79 2.52 -6.42
N HIS A 50 -13.85 1.70 -6.44
CA HIS A 50 -14.57 1.31 -5.22
C HIS A 50 -13.83 0.13 -4.60
N SER A 51 -13.15 0.39 -3.52
CA SER A 51 -12.36 -0.61 -2.80
C SER A 51 -13.01 -1.01 -1.48
N ALA A 52 -12.47 -2.03 -0.84
CA ALA A 52 -12.87 -2.42 0.51
C ALA A 52 -12.71 -1.29 1.54
N ASP A 53 -11.84 -0.33 1.27
CA ASP A 53 -11.62 0.86 2.10
C ASP A 53 -12.54 2.04 1.75
N GLY A 54 -13.39 1.89 0.73
CA GLY A 54 -14.27 2.92 0.20
C GLY A 54 -13.82 3.46 -1.16
N LEU A 55 -14.23 4.67 -1.49
CA LEU A 55 -13.93 5.29 -2.78
C LEU A 55 -12.53 5.89 -2.80
N ILE A 56 -11.67 5.39 -3.69
CA ILE A 56 -10.30 5.85 -3.85
C ILE A 56 -10.02 6.27 -5.30
N LYS A 57 -9.06 7.20 -5.47
CA LYS A 57 -8.52 7.61 -6.77
C LYS A 57 -7.02 7.37 -6.77
N HIS A 58 -6.53 6.50 -7.65
CA HIS A 58 -5.09 6.22 -7.74
C HIS A 58 -4.33 7.42 -8.30
N LEU A 59 -3.28 7.86 -7.61
CA LEU A 59 -2.42 8.97 -8.00
C LEU A 59 -1.07 8.48 -8.53
N VAL A 60 -0.48 7.50 -7.85
CA VAL A 60 0.78 6.85 -8.21
C VAL A 60 0.63 5.36 -7.93
N HIS A 61 0.76 4.55 -8.96
CA HIS A 61 0.63 3.11 -8.82
C HIS A 61 1.38 2.39 -9.96
N HIS A 62 1.98 1.24 -9.70
CA HIS A 62 2.78 0.49 -10.69
C HIS A 62 2.03 0.09 -11.98
N LYS A 63 0.70 0.11 -11.96
CA LYS A 63 -0.15 -0.15 -13.13
C LYS A 63 -0.48 1.10 -13.95
N MET A 64 -0.01 2.28 -13.53
CA MET A 64 -0.33 3.56 -14.16
C MET A 64 0.80 4.11 -15.05
N ASP A 65 1.80 3.30 -15.34
CA ASP A 65 2.97 3.70 -16.13
C ASP A 65 3.73 4.93 -15.57
N THR A 66 3.69 5.10 -14.25
CA THR A 66 4.39 6.15 -13.51
C THR A 66 5.83 5.77 -13.19
N ARG A 67 6.68 6.77 -12.96
CA ARG A 67 8.10 6.58 -12.61
C ARG A 67 8.31 6.32 -11.11
N GLU A 68 7.39 5.67 -10.47
CA GLU A 68 7.55 5.30 -9.07
C GLU A 68 8.50 4.11 -8.89
N MET A 69 9.19 4.07 -7.75
CA MET A 69 10.02 2.94 -7.35
C MET A 69 9.60 2.35 -6.00
N CYS A 70 9.31 3.20 -5.04
CA CYS A 70 9.06 2.75 -3.67
C CYS A 70 7.84 3.40 -3.00
N VAL A 71 7.19 4.34 -3.67
CA VAL A 71 6.01 5.04 -3.15
C VAL A 71 4.82 4.73 -4.04
N GLU A 72 3.72 4.35 -3.44
CA GLU A 72 2.40 4.41 -4.07
C GLU A 72 1.55 5.46 -3.35
N ALA A 73 0.61 6.07 -4.07
CA ALA A 73 -0.26 7.08 -3.51
C ALA A 73 -1.67 6.99 -4.11
N TYR A 74 -2.66 7.22 -3.27
CA TYR A 74 -4.04 7.37 -3.69
C TYR A 74 -4.72 8.50 -2.91
N MET A 75 -5.80 9.01 -3.44
CA MET A 75 -6.69 9.91 -2.73
C MET A 75 -7.92 9.12 -2.28
N GLN A 76 -8.16 9.06 -0.99
CA GLN A 76 -9.41 8.55 -0.45
C GLN A 76 -10.42 9.68 -0.35
N PHE A 77 -11.64 9.42 -0.81
CA PHE A 77 -12.77 10.31 -0.69
C PHE A 77 -13.79 9.72 0.28
N LEU A 78 -14.15 10.51 1.29
CA LEU A 78 -15.17 10.17 2.26
C LEU A 78 -16.20 11.29 2.27
N LYS A 79 -17.48 10.98 2.11
CA LYS A 79 -18.54 11.95 2.33
C LYS A 79 -18.66 12.27 3.81
N ALA A 80 -19.31 13.39 4.11
CA ALA A 80 -19.61 13.77 5.49
C ALA A 80 -20.27 12.59 6.25
N GLY A 81 -19.69 12.24 7.39
CA GLY A 81 -20.12 11.12 8.24
C GLY A 81 -19.75 9.71 7.77
N GLU A 82 -19.12 9.56 6.60
CA GLU A 82 -18.66 8.26 6.11
C GLU A 82 -17.39 7.77 6.83
N LYS A 83 -17.20 6.45 6.79
CA LYS A 83 -16.06 5.74 7.36
C LYS A 83 -15.41 4.87 6.28
N SER A 84 -14.10 4.80 6.30
CA SER A 84 -13.37 3.80 5.52
C SER A 84 -13.65 2.38 6.01
N GLY A 85 -13.12 1.39 5.30
CA GLY A 85 -12.93 0.06 5.84
C GLY A 85 -11.98 0.10 7.05
N VAL A 86 -11.93 -1.02 7.78
CA VAL A 86 -10.96 -1.24 8.85
C VAL A 86 -9.93 -2.22 8.34
N HIS A 87 -8.67 -1.83 8.32
CA HIS A 87 -7.59 -2.68 7.86
C HIS A 87 -6.28 -2.46 8.62
N ARG A 88 -5.31 -3.31 8.36
CA ARG A 88 -3.96 -3.23 8.89
C ARG A 88 -2.97 -3.83 7.90
N HIS A 89 -1.74 -3.34 7.94
CA HIS A 89 -0.69 -3.76 7.03
C HIS A 89 0.70 -3.63 7.65
N MET A 90 1.67 -4.29 7.05
CA MET A 90 3.05 -4.32 7.56
C MET A 90 3.84 -3.02 7.29
N TRP A 91 3.42 -2.21 6.33
CA TRP A 91 4.10 -0.97 5.96
C TRP A 91 3.53 0.23 6.70
N GLU A 92 4.28 1.32 6.68
CA GLU A 92 3.87 2.62 7.19
C GLU A 92 3.00 3.35 6.18
N GLU A 93 2.06 4.17 6.66
CA GLU A 93 1.37 5.15 5.84
C GLU A 93 1.53 6.56 6.40
N ILE A 94 1.63 7.51 5.48
CA ILE A 94 1.55 8.94 5.76
C ILE A 94 0.36 9.47 4.99
N ILE A 95 -0.53 10.16 5.68
CA ILE A 95 -1.75 10.70 5.11
C ILE A 95 -1.75 12.22 5.27
N PHE A 96 -1.91 12.93 4.16
CA PHE A 96 -2.12 14.38 4.16
C PHE A 96 -3.61 14.68 4.01
N VAL A 97 -4.16 15.47 4.93
CA VAL A 97 -5.55 15.91 4.87
C VAL A 97 -5.66 17.10 3.92
N ALA A 98 -6.09 16.84 2.68
CA ALA A 98 -6.23 17.86 1.65
C ALA A 98 -7.49 18.69 1.85
N GLU A 99 -8.60 18.07 2.26
CA GLU A 99 -9.89 18.72 2.51
C GLU A 99 -10.62 18.03 3.66
N GLY A 100 -11.43 18.79 4.39
CA GLY A 100 -12.30 18.29 5.43
C GLY A 100 -11.65 18.18 6.81
N SER A 101 -12.40 17.57 7.72
CA SER A 101 -12.00 17.27 9.09
C SER A 101 -12.64 15.98 9.57
N GLY A 102 -12.01 15.31 10.54
CA GLY A 102 -12.49 14.05 11.05
C GLY A 102 -11.57 13.49 12.13
N TYR A 103 -11.51 12.18 12.21
CA TYR A 103 -10.59 11.47 13.12
C TYR A 103 -10.26 10.09 12.60
N ASP A 104 -9.10 9.58 13.00
CA ASP A 104 -8.70 8.20 12.80
C ASP A 104 -8.92 7.41 14.07
N LEU A 105 -9.34 6.18 13.91
CA LEU A 105 -9.37 5.16 14.95
C LEU A 105 -8.19 4.23 14.77
N HIS A 106 -7.32 4.15 15.77
CA HIS A 106 -6.16 3.25 15.77
C HIS A 106 -6.30 2.21 16.88
N TRP A 107 -6.24 0.93 16.51
CA TRP A 107 -6.02 -0.19 17.42
C TRP A 107 -4.54 -0.54 17.36
N ASP A 108 -3.75 0.12 18.19
CA ASP A 108 -2.31 0.00 18.20
C ASP A 108 -1.86 -1.42 18.56
N LEU A 109 -0.77 -1.86 17.93
CA LEU A 109 -0.13 -3.10 18.27
C LEU A 109 0.67 -2.94 19.59
N LYS A 110 0.33 -3.73 20.57
CA LYS A 110 1.14 -3.91 21.76
C LYS A 110 2.11 -5.06 21.52
N TRP A 111 3.37 -4.75 21.49
CA TRP A 111 4.43 -5.73 21.26
C TRP A 111 5.31 -5.88 22.47
N ASP A 112 5.34 -7.08 23.05
CA ASP A 112 6.31 -7.49 24.04
C ASP A 112 7.30 -8.47 23.43
N CYS A 113 8.52 -8.00 23.15
CA CYS A 113 9.61 -8.83 22.63
C CYS A 113 10.64 -9.23 23.71
N LEU A 114 10.48 -8.79 24.95
CA LEU A 114 11.45 -9.00 26.03
C LEU A 114 11.08 -10.18 26.94
N GLU A 115 9.82 -10.32 27.28
CA GLU A 115 9.38 -11.31 28.24
C GLU A 115 8.63 -12.49 27.62
N ALA A 116 7.64 -12.22 26.78
CA ALA A 116 6.75 -13.27 26.27
C ALA A 116 6.83 -13.48 24.74
N PHE A 117 7.45 -12.57 24.01
CA PHE A 117 7.45 -12.57 22.53
C PHE A 117 6.02 -12.60 21.97
N GLU A 118 5.12 -11.88 22.61
CA GLU A 118 3.71 -11.79 22.26
C GLU A 118 3.38 -10.45 21.64
N TRP A 119 2.40 -10.44 20.78
CA TRP A 119 1.82 -9.24 20.19
C TRP A 119 0.29 -9.32 20.24
N GLU A 120 -0.31 -8.23 20.63
CA GLU A 120 -1.74 -8.10 20.79
C GLU A 120 -2.19 -6.73 20.32
N TRP A 121 -3.30 -6.68 19.60
CA TRP A 121 -3.92 -5.40 19.26
C TRP A 121 -4.75 -4.90 20.43
N ALA A 122 -4.78 -3.58 20.61
CA ALA A 122 -5.64 -2.95 21.59
C ALA A 122 -7.09 -3.38 21.36
N ALA A 123 -7.82 -3.72 22.42
CA ALA A 123 -9.23 -4.09 22.33
C ALA A 123 -10.10 -2.91 21.92
N GLU A 124 -9.75 -1.71 22.35
CA GLU A 124 -10.45 -0.47 22.05
C GLU A 124 -9.54 0.47 21.24
N PRO A 125 -10.09 1.19 20.26
CA PRO A 125 -9.32 2.12 19.47
C PRO A 125 -9.05 3.43 20.23
N LYS A 126 -7.94 4.05 19.88
CA LYS A 126 -7.65 5.42 20.24
C LYS A 126 -8.00 6.34 19.08
N ALA A 127 -8.73 7.41 19.35
CA ALA A 127 -9.12 8.38 18.34
C ALA A 127 -8.09 9.52 18.23
N TYR A 128 -7.74 9.87 16.99
CA TYR A 128 -6.84 10.97 16.66
C TYR A 128 -7.56 11.92 15.71
N SER A 129 -7.98 13.07 16.20
CA SER A 129 -8.67 14.10 15.40
C SER A 129 -7.71 14.78 14.44
N TRP A 130 -8.18 15.08 13.24
CA TRP A 130 -7.45 15.79 12.19
C TRP A 130 -8.35 16.78 11.44
N LYS A 131 -7.75 17.72 10.75
CA LYS A 131 -8.38 18.70 9.88
C LYS A 131 -7.48 19.03 8.70
N ARG A 132 -8.02 19.73 7.72
CA ARG A 132 -7.27 20.20 6.54
C ARG A 132 -5.91 20.77 6.90
N GLY A 133 -4.87 20.28 6.21
CA GLY A 133 -3.47 20.66 6.39
C GLY A 133 -2.70 19.81 7.38
N ASP A 134 -3.36 18.96 8.15
CA ASP A 134 -2.70 18.06 9.09
C ASP A 134 -2.11 16.84 8.38
N TYR A 135 -1.15 16.18 9.03
CA TYR A 135 -0.62 14.89 8.66
C TYR A 135 -1.00 13.83 9.69
N ILE A 136 -1.36 12.65 9.20
CA ILE A 136 -1.64 11.46 9.99
C ILE A 136 -0.54 10.45 9.69
N TYR A 137 -0.04 9.78 10.70
CA TYR A 137 0.92 8.69 10.57
C TYR A 137 0.30 7.39 11.06
N ILE A 138 0.32 6.36 10.22
CA ILE A 138 -0.12 5.02 10.56
C ILE A 138 1.11 4.14 10.76
N PRO A 139 1.40 3.70 11.99
CA PRO A 139 2.50 2.78 12.26
C PRO A 139 2.28 1.42 11.61
N PRO A 140 3.37 0.65 11.33
CA PRO A 140 3.25 -0.74 10.91
C PRO A 140 2.34 -1.55 11.82
N PHE A 141 1.51 -2.41 11.24
CA PHE A 141 0.56 -3.29 11.92
C PHE A 141 -0.56 -2.63 12.73
N THR A 142 -0.63 -1.31 12.79
CA THR A 142 -1.76 -0.62 13.43
C THR A 142 -3.03 -0.89 12.64
N ASN A 143 -4.02 -1.49 13.30
CA ASN A 143 -5.36 -1.61 12.73
C ASN A 143 -6.02 -0.23 12.79
N HIS A 144 -6.53 0.27 11.67
CA HIS A 144 -6.99 1.65 11.59
C HIS A 144 -8.23 1.84 10.72
N GLN A 145 -8.91 2.97 10.92
CA GLN A 145 -10.08 3.39 10.18
C GLN A 145 -10.13 4.93 10.11
N HIS A 146 -10.38 5.49 8.93
CA HIS A 146 -10.60 6.91 8.73
C HIS A 146 -12.08 7.25 8.85
N VAL A 147 -12.42 8.29 9.58
CA VAL A 147 -13.79 8.72 9.82
C VAL A 147 -13.94 10.21 9.48
N ALA A 148 -14.73 10.52 8.46
CA ALA A 148 -15.06 11.89 8.13
C ALA A 148 -16.00 12.49 9.17
N GLY A 149 -15.83 13.78 9.48
CA GLY A 149 -16.77 14.55 10.29
C GLY A 149 -18.12 14.74 9.57
N ASP A 150 -19.15 15.09 10.31
CA ASP A 150 -20.52 15.15 9.81
C ASP A 150 -20.84 16.37 8.92
N HIS A 151 -19.91 17.30 8.76
CA HIS A 151 -20.23 18.62 8.20
C HIS A 151 -19.71 18.84 6.78
N GLU A 152 -18.69 18.11 6.35
CA GLU A 152 -18.05 18.30 5.05
C GLU A 152 -17.41 17.01 4.55
N ASP A 153 -17.32 16.89 3.23
CA ASP A 153 -16.60 15.78 2.58
C ASP A 153 -15.10 15.90 2.82
N CYS A 154 -14.43 14.77 2.89
CA CYS A 154 -12.99 14.70 3.14
C CYS A 154 -12.24 14.15 1.94
N ARG A 155 -11.04 14.68 1.72
CA ARG A 155 -10.03 14.14 0.79
C ARG A 155 -8.72 13.93 1.52
N LEU A 156 -8.33 12.68 1.61
CA LEU A 156 -7.11 12.22 2.25
C LEU A 156 -6.14 11.75 1.17
N ILE A 157 -4.94 12.31 1.12
CA ILE A 157 -3.87 11.83 0.24
C ILE A 157 -3.05 10.83 1.02
N VAL A 158 -3.22 9.58 0.70
CA VAL A 158 -2.56 8.46 1.34
C VAL A 158 -1.31 8.10 0.56
N MET A 159 -0.20 7.96 1.26
CA MET A 159 1.10 7.57 0.70
C MET A 159 1.69 6.43 1.50
N SER A 160 2.09 5.37 0.82
CA SER A 160 2.71 4.21 1.45
C SER A 160 4.02 3.80 0.78
N ASN A 161 4.87 3.12 1.55
CA ASN A 161 6.13 2.60 1.07
C ASN A 161 5.95 1.24 0.40
N ARG A 162 5.86 1.24 -0.92
CA ARG A 162 5.67 0.03 -1.71
C ARG A 162 6.87 -0.93 -1.68
N ILE A 163 8.09 -0.45 -1.40
CA ILE A 163 9.29 -1.30 -1.42
C ILE A 163 9.16 -2.48 -0.43
N VAL A 164 8.45 -2.29 0.66
CA VAL A 164 8.17 -3.34 1.65
C VAL A 164 7.43 -4.51 1.00
N LYS A 165 6.45 -4.23 0.13
CA LYS A 165 5.73 -5.25 -0.65
C LYS A 165 6.66 -5.98 -1.63
N GLU A 166 7.49 -5.24 -2.35
CA GLU A 166 8.45 -5.80 -3.30
C GLU A 166 9.52 -6.67 -2.62
N MET A 167 9.80 -6.44 -1.35
CA MET A 167 10.67 -7.28 -0.52
C MET A 167 10.00 -8.55 0.02
N GLY A 168 8.71 -8.77 -0.30
CA GLY A 168 7.94 -9.93 0.17
C GLY A 168 7.28 -9.73 1.53
N PHE A 169 7.24 -8.50 2.03
CA PHE A 169 6.55 -8.12 3.28
C PHE A 169 5.22 -7.42 2.96
N ASP A 170 4.42 -8.03 2.12
CA ASP A 170 3.16 -7.48 1.63
C ASP A 170 1.94 -7.95 2.43
N TRP A 171 2.13 -8.25 3.70
CA TRP A 171 1.04 -8.66 4.55
C TRP A 171 0.04 -7.52 4.74
N PHE A 172 -1.20 -7.82 4.38
CA PHE A 172 -2.36 -6.94 4.45
C PHE A 172 -3.58 -7.73 4.94
N ASP A 173 -4.34 -7.17 5.84
CA ASP A 173 -5.54 -7.79 6.40
C ASP A 173 -6.70 -6.79 6.44
N GLN A 174 -7.74 -7.08 5.66
CA GLN A 174 -8.98 -6.32 5.65
C GLN A 174 -9.90 -6.87 6.75
N VAL A 175 -10.01 -6.15 7.85
CA VAL A 175 -10.80 -6.56 9.03
C VAL A 175 -12.28 -6.29 8.84
N ALA A 176 -12.63 -5.14 8.25
CA ALA A 176 -14.00 -4.80 7.88
C ALA A 176 -14.02 -3.94 6.62
N ASN A 177 -14.98 -4.16 5.76
CA ASN A 177 -15.16 -3.37 4.55
C ASN A 177 -15.92 -2.07 4.84
N ALA A 178 -15.70 -1.05 4.02
CA ALA A 178 -16.50 0.16 4.01
C ALA A 178 -17.97 -0.15 3.66
N ALA A 179 -18.90 0.57 4.26
CA ALA A 179 -20.33 0.30 4.11
C ALA A 179 -20.84 0.46 2.68
N ASP A 180 -20.32 1.43 1.93
CA ASP A 180 -20.67 1.66 0.53
C ASP A 180 -20.20 0.51 -0.37
N PHE A 181 -19.03 -0.07 -0.11
CA PHE A 181 -18.53 -1.26 -0.82
C PHE A 181 -19.38 -2.49 -0.55
N GLU A 182 -19.81 -2.73 0.69
CA GLU A 182 -20.71 -3.81 1.01
C GLU A 182 -22.08 -3.64 0.34
N ALA A 183 -22.62 -2.42 0.33
CA ALA A 183 -23.88 -2.12 -0.34
C ALA A 183 -23.80 -2.37 -1.86
N MET A 184 -22.68 -2.03 -2.48
CA MET A 184 -22.44 -2.27 -3.90
C MET A 184 -22.40 -3.77 -4.22
N LYS A 185 -21.71 -4.58 -3.41
CA LYS A 185 -21.65 -6.04 -3.57
C LYS A 185 -23.04 -6.68 -3.49
N GLN A 186 -23.86 -6.25 -2.54
CA GLN A 186 -25.24 -6.77 -2.36
C GLN A 186 -26.14 -6.45 -3.54
N ASN A 187 -25.91 -5.31 -4.23
CA ASN A 187 -26.68 -4.87 -5.40
C ASN A 187 -26.16 -5.43 -6.74
N GLY A 188 -25.22 -6.39 -6.72
CA GLY A 188 -24.71 -7.06 -7.92
C GLY A 188 -23.71 -6.24 -8.73
N GLY A 189 -23.10 -5.20 -8.16
CA GLY A 189 -21.99 -4.46 -8.73
C GLY A 189 -20.75 -5.36 -8.81
N ARG A 190 -20.06 -5.33 -9.99
CA ARG A 190 -18.76 -5.96 -10.20
C ARG A 190 -17.67 -4.96 -9.94
#